data_fedef164283e2d9162bb368f2177cd86
#
_entry.id   fedef164283e2d9162bb368f2177cd86
#
_cell.length_a   1.000
_cell.length_b   1.000
_cell.length_c   1.000
_cell.angle_alpha   90.00
_cell.angle_beta   90.00
_cell.angle_gamma   90.00
#
_symmetry.space_group_name_H-M   'P 1'
#
loop_
_entity.id
_entity.type
_entity.pdbx_description
1 polymer ?
#
loop_
_entity_poly.entity_id
_entity_poly.type
_entity_poly.pdbx_seq_one_letter_code
_entity_poly.pdbx_strand_id
1 'polypeptide(L)'
;LEFSGLKTQLIHSIQDADTGALRGVVCLWPKSDDPVKGNLDSSVAALKLIQSGPGVPMVWITQGSVGADSGDTLDSLGTASLWGLVRTARSENPDLRLKLIDSLDLATDIAVAIQLLRVEGENECAIRGQSAFAPRLVQSTAPALTFPATTDWRMSVAEKGRLDKLVVQERVLPAVGPGQVRIDIKVSGLNFRDVLNVLGMVPNPWLGLELAGVVAEVGEGVTALKEGDRVFGLGKGTFA
;
A
#
# COMPACT_ATOMS: atom_id res chain seq x y z
N LEU A 1 -31.75 20.55 -9.36
CA LEU A 1 -31.50 19.29 -10.03
C LEU A 1 -32.33 18.20 -9.35
N GLU A 2 -33.22 17.55 -10.06
CA GLU A 2 -33.91 16.36 -9.56
C GLU A 2 -33.24 15.12 -10.12
N PHE A 3 -32.72 14.27 -9.25
CA PHE A 3 -32.21 12.94 -9.62
C PHE A 3 -33.08 11.87 -8.95
N SER A 4 -33.72 11.04 -9.73
CA SER A 4 -34.47 9.86 -9.25
C SER A 4 -35.44 10.14 -8.10
N GLY A 5 -36.16 11.28 -8.15
CA GLY A 5 -37.12 11.69 -7.13
C GLY A 5 -36.51 12.30 -5.86
N LEU A 6 -35.21 12.60 -5.86
CA LEU A 6 -34.51 13.31 -4.79
C LEU A 6 -34.41 14.78 -5.13
N LYS A 7 -34.81 15.65 -4.19
CA LYS A 7 -34.51 17.09 -4.28
C LYS A 7 -33.03 17.27 -3.92
N THR A 8 -32.27 17.90 -4.81
CA THR A 8 -30.85 18.19 -4.59
C THR A 8 -30.64 19.70 -4.54
N GLN A 9 -29.77 20.13 -3.64
CA GLN A 9 -29.33 21.52 -3.52
C GLN A 9 -27.82 21.55 -3.68
N LEU A 10 -27.31 22.42 -4.54
CA LEU A 10 -25.90 22.72 -4.61
C LEU A 10 -25.54 23.72 -3.51
N ILE A 11 -24.57 23.38 -2.68
CA ILE A 11 -24.04 24.23 -1.61
C ILE A 11 -22.53 24.31 -1.74
N HIS A 12 -21.93 25.42 -1.33
CA HIS A 12 -20.48 25.59 -1.30
C HIS A 12 -19.87 25.17 0.03
N SER A 13 -20.68 25.13 1.09
CA SER A 13 -20.25 24.67 2.42
C SER A 13 -21.36 23.86 3.07
N ILE A 14 -20.98 22.83 3.82
CA ILE A 14 -21.93 22.02 4.60
C ILE A 14 -22.65 22.87 5.67
N GLN A 15 -22.04 23.98 6.09
CA GLN A 15 -22.65 24.94 7.04
C GLN A 15 -23.87 25.68 6.46
N ASP A 16 -23.97 25.73 5.13
CA ASP A 16 -25.08 26.34 4.42
C ASP A 16 -26.31 25.40 4.28
N ALA A 17 -26.15 24.15 4.75
CA ALA A 17 -27.18 23.13 4.62
C ALA A 17 -28.10 23.09 5.86
N ASP A 18 -29.40 22.92 5.61
CA ASP A 18 -30.34 22.50 6.67
C ASP A 18 -30.11 21.01 6.94
N THR A 19 -29.27 20.74 7.94
CA THR A 19 -28.84 19.36 8.29
C THR A 19 -30.00 18.49 8.75
N GLY A 20 -31.09 19.06 9.24
CA GLY A 20 -32.30 18.33 9.68
C GLY A 20 -33.04 17.63 8.54
N ALA A 21 -32.93 18.17 7.31
CA ALA A 21 -33.60 17.64 6.12
C ALA A 21 -32.65 16.76 5.23
N LEU A 22 -31.35 16.76 5.52
CA LEU A 22 -30.37 16.04 4.70
C LEU A 22 -30.54 14.50 4.79
N ARG A 23 -30.51 13.85 3.63
CA ARG A 23 -30.50 12.40 3.50
C ARG A 23 -29.08 11.85 3.16
N GLY A 24 -28.22 12.72 2.68
CA GLY A 24 -26.83 12.41 2.33
C GLY A 24 -26.13 13.62 1.73
N VAL A 25 -24.82 13.54 1.62
CA VAL A 25 -23.97 14.60 1.06
C VAL A 25 -23.10 14.00 -0.02
N VAL A 26 -23.04 14.64 -1.18
CA VAL A 26 -22.08 14.33 -2.25
C VAL A 26 -21.07 15.47 -2.31
N CYS A 27 -19.81 15.17 -2.06
CA CYS A 27 -18.71 16.14 -2.17
C CYS A 27 -17.95 15.90 -3.46
N LEU A 28 -17.85 16.93 -4.27
CA LEU A 28 -17.05 16.91 -5.49
C LEU A 28 -15.70 17.54 -5.20
N TRP A 29 -14.63 16.76 -5.33
CA TRP A 29 -13.27 17.23 -5.11
C TRP A 29 -12.66 17.67 -6.44
N PRO A 30 -12.30 18.97 -6.57
CA PRO A 30 -11.81 19.49 -7.85
C PRO A 30 -10.42 18.94 -8.18
N LYS A 31 -10.14 18.88 -9.48
CA LYS A 31 -8.76 18.68 -9.96
C LYS A 31 -7.90 19.86 -9.55
N SER A 32 -6.61 19.58 -9.34
CA SER A 32 -5.59 20.59 -9.08
C SER A 32 -4.42 20.40 -10.01
N ASP A 33 -3.98 21.47 -10.65
CA ASP A 33 -2.78 21.47 -11.49
C ASP A 33 -1.48 21.38 -10.68
N ASP A 34 -1.54 21.79 -9.41
CA ASP A 34 -0.45 21.60 -8.44
C ASP A 34 -0.78 20.43 -7.51
N PRO A 35 -0.17 19.27 -7.70
CA PRO A 35 -0.49 18.10 -6.89
C PRO A 35 -0.11 18.24 -5.42
N VAL A 36 0.92 19.00 -5.07
CA VAL A 36 1.35 19.18 -3.68
C VAL A 36 0.36 20.08 -2.94
N LYS A 37 0.09 21.25 -3.52
CA LYS A 37 -0.89 22.20 -2.95
C LYS A 37 -2.29 21.59 -2.92
N GLY A 38 -2.69 20.92 -3.99
CA GLY A 38 -3.99 20.26 -4.08
C GLY A 38 -4.18 19.19 -3.00
N ASN A 39 -3.17 18.36 -2.74
CA ASN A 39 -3.22 17.38 -1.66
C ASN A 39 -3.31 18.02 -0.27
N LEU A 40 -2.57 19.09 -0.03
CA LEU A 40 -2.64 19.80 1.25
C LEU A 40 -4.02 20.42 1.46
N ASP A 41 -4.50 21.19 0.50
CA ASP A 41 -5.78 21.91 0.60
C ASP A 41 -6.96 20.93 0.73
N SER A 42 -6.98 19.86 -0.09
CA SER A 42 -8.02 18.84 -0.04
C SER A 42 -7.99 18.06 1.27
N SER A 43 -6.81 17.69 1.78
CA SER A 43 -6.70 16.97 3.05
C SER A 43 -7.19 17.80 4.23
N VAL A 44 -6.82 19.07 4.27
CA VAL A 44 -7.28 19.99 5.34
C VAL A 44 -8.80 20.18 5.29
N ALA A 45 -9.37 20.39 4.09
CA ALA A 45 -10.82 20.55 3.92
C ALA A 45 -11.57 19.25 4.28
N ALA A 46 -11.03 18.10 3.85
CA ALA A 46 -11.58 16.79 4.15
C ALA A 46 -11.58 16.47 5.65
N LEU A 47 -10.48 16.76 6.33
CA LEU A 47 -10.38 16.55 7.78
C LEU A 47 -11.43 17.39 8.53
N LYS A 48 -11.57 18.66 8.16
CA LYS A 48 -12.60 19.54 8.76
C LYS A 48 -14.01 18.99 8.53
N LEU A 49 -14.29 18.47 7.33
CA LEU A 49 -15.59 17.90 7.00
C LEU A 49 -15.87 16.62 7.80
N ILE A 50 -14.89 15.75 7.97
CA ILE A 50 -14.99 14.56 8.83
C ILE A 50 -15.25 14.97 10.29
N GLN A 51 -14.51 15.94 10.79
CA GLN A 51 -14.64 16.43 12.16
C GLN A 51 -15.97 17.15 12.42
N SER A 52 -16.57 17.77 11.41
CA SER A 52 -17.90 18.41 11.55
C SER A 52 -19.01 17.39 11.75
N GLY A 53 -18.81 16.14 11.40
CA GLY A 53 -19.70 15.02 11.66
C GLY A 53 -21.13 15.24 11.18
N PRO A 54 -21.41 15.38 9.86
CA PRO A 54 -22.76 15.76 9.39
C PRO A 54 -23.86 14.75 9.75
N GLY A 55 -23.50 13.59 10.32
CA GLY A 55 -24.44 12.57 10.81
C GLY A 55 -25.20 11.82 9.70
N VAL A 56 -24.94 12.13 8.45
CA VAL A 56 -25.59 11.53 7.26
C VAL A 56 -24.57 10.82 6.37
N PRO A 57 -25.00 9.88 5.51
CA PRO A 57 -24.13 9.26 4.55
C PRO A 57 -23.44 10.27 3.63
N MET A 58 -22.17 10.06 3.35
CA MET A 58 -21.39 10.89 2.44
C MET A 58 -20.83 10.06 1.28
N VAL A 59 -20.79 10.67 0.11
CA VAL A 59 -19.97 10.19 -1.02
C VAL A 59 -19.02 11.29 -1.43
N TRP A 60 -17.75 10.96 -1.48
CA TRP A 60 -16.74 11.86 -2.01
C TRP A 60 -16.32 11.38 -3.38
N ILE A 61 -16.29 12.29 -4.32
CA ILE A 61 -15.92 11.98 -5.71
C ILE A 61 -14.63 12.71 -6.04
N THR A 62 -13.61 11.95 -6.37
CA THR A 62 -12.33 12.41 -6.94
C THR A 62 -12.32 12.19 -8.45
N GLN A 63 -11.39 12.81 -9.15
CA GLN A 63 -11.32 12.72 -10.60
C GLN A 63 -9.92 12.33 -11.07
N GLY A 64 -9.71 11.07 -11.43
CA GLY A 64 -8.43 10.55 -11.91
C GLY A 64 -7.35 10.50 -10.83
N SER A 65 -7.74 10.25 -9.58
CA SER A 65 -6.82 10.20 -8.43
C SER A 65 -6.29 8.81 -8.12
N VAL A 66 -6.94 7.77 -8.64
CA VAL A 66 -6.52 6.37 -8.45
C VAL A 66 -6.56 5.62 -9.78
N GLY A 67 -5.64 4.68 -9.97
CA GLY A 67 -5.65 3.74 -11.09
C GLY A 67 -6.59 2.58 -10.78
N ALA A 68 -7.50 2.28 -11.70
CA ALA A 68 -8.44 1.16 -11.62
C ALA A 68 -8.24 0.16 -12.76
N ASP A 69 -7.70 0.61 -13.88
CA ASP A 69 -7.37 -0.22 -15.04
C ASP A 69 -5.94 0.08 -15.51
N SER A 70 -5.36 -0.87 -16.23
CA SER A 70 -4.00 -0.76 -16.80
C SER A 70 -3.84 0.38 -17.81
N GLY A 71 -4.93 0.87 -18.37
CA GLY A 71 -4.97 2.01 -19.30
C GLY A 71 -5.21 3.36 -18.64
N ASP A 72 -5.41 3.41 -17.32
CA ASP A 72 -5.70 4.66 -16.62
C ASP A 72 -4.49 5.61 -16.61
N THR A 73 -4.75 6.87 -16.88
CA THR A 73 -3.83 7.96 -16.60
C THR A 73 -4.22 8.62 -15.28
N LEU A 74 -3.23 8.85 -14.40
CA LEU A 74 -3.45 9.54 -13.14
C LEU A 74 -3.32 11.05 -13.37
N ASP A 75 -4.41 11.69 -13.76
CA ASP A 75 -4.41 13.09 -14.19
C ASP A 75 -4.53 14.07 -13.03
N SER A 76 -4.92 13.61 -11.86
CA SER A 76 -5.18 14.48 -10.71
C SER A 76 -4.70 13.89 -9.39
N LEU A 77 -3.41 13.97 -9.16
CA LEU A 77 -2.83 13.53 -7.89
C LEU A 77 -3.16 14.46 -6.71
N GLY A 78 -3.71 15.66 -6.97
CA GLY A 78 -4.04 16.66 -5.96
C GLY A 78 -5.13 16.24 -4.95
N THR A 79 -5.83 15.13 -5.20
CA THR A 79 -6.83 14.56 -4.29
C THR A 79 -6.55 13.10 -3.92
N ALA A 80 -5.40 12.56 -4.33
CA ALA A 80 -5.05 11.17 -4.07
C ALA A 80 -4.90 10.84 -2.58
N SER A 81 -4.42 11.80 -1.77
CA SER A 81 -4.30 11.65 -0.31
C SER A 81 -5.62 11.40 0.40
N LEU A 82 -6.74 11.82 -0.17
CA LEU A 82 -8.07 11.60 0.40
C LEU A 82 -8.39 10.11 0.58
N TRP A 83 -7.87 9.26 -0.30
CA TRP A 83 -8.09 7.81 -0.24
C TRP A 83 -7.47 7.21 1.02
N GLY A 84 -6.24 7.61 1.36
CA GLY A 84 -5.61 7.20 2.61
C GLY A 84 -6.30 7.78 3.85
N LEU A 85 -6.61 9.10 3.82
CA LEU A 85 -7.28 9.78 4.92
C LEU A 85 -8.63 9.14 5.26
N VAL A 86 -9.46 8.85 4.25
CA VAL A 86 -10.79 8.26 4.46
C VAL A 86 -10.69 6.82 4.98
N ARG A 87 -9.72 6.03 4.51
CA ARG A 87 -9.48 4.68 5.05
C ARG A 87 -9.15 4.73 6.54
N THR A 88 -8.27 5.64 6.94
CA THR A 88 -7.94 5.87 8.34
C THR A 88 -9.16 6.33 9.13
N ALA A 89 -9.88 7.34 8.63
CA ALA A 89 -11.07 7.86 9.32
C ALA A 89 -12.16 6.81 9.53
N ARG A 90 -12.39 5.92 8.56
CA ARG A 90 -13.33 4.79 8.70
C ARG A 90 -12.84 3.75 9.70
N SER A 91 -11.52 3.51 9.76
CA SER A 91 -10.94 2.59 10.74
C SER A 91 -11.06 3.11 12.17
N GLU A 92 -10.91 4.42 12.36
CA GLU A 92 -11.06 5.07 13.67
C GLU A 92 -12.53 5.26 14.08
N ASN A 93 -13.42 5.41 13.11
CA ASN A 93 -14.86 5.66 13.30
C ASN A 93 -15.68 4.65 12.49
N PRO A 94 -15.96 3.46 13.03
CA PRO A 94 -16.70 2.41 12.30
C PRO A 94 -18.11 2.82 11.83
N ASP A 95 -18.72 3.79 12.51
CA ASP A 95 -20.05 4.33 12.16
C ASP A 95 -20.01 5.38 11.06
N LEU A 96 -18.83 5.77 10.59
CA LEU A 96 -18.65 6.76 9.55
C LEU A 96 -19.09 6.20 8.18
N ARG A 97 -20.27 6.64 7.74
CA ARG A 97 -20.85 6.27 6.44
C ARG A 97 -20.30 7.16 5.34
N LEU A 98 -19.06 6.92 4.93
CA LEU A 98 -18.34 7.67 3.91
C LEU A 98 -17.84 6.75 2.82
N LYS A 99 -18.25 6.99 1.58
CA LYS A 99 -17.76 6.28 0.39
C LYS A 99 -16.86 7.17 -0.45
N LEU A 100 -15.87 6.55 -1.09
CA LEU A 100 -15.02 7.19 -2.09
C LEU A 100 -15.31 6.65 -3.48
N ILE A 101 -15.46 7.55 -4.43
CA ILE A 101 -15.61 7.23 -5.84
C ILE A 101 -14.59 8.04 -6.63
N ASP A 102 -13.86 7.38 -7.52
CA ASP A 102 -13.05 8.07 -8.52
C ASP A 102 -13.71 7.97 -9.89
N SER A 103 -13.86 9.10 -10.56
CA SER A 103 -14.50 9.20 -11.87
C SER A 103 -13.58 9.96 -12.83
N LEU A 104 -13.56 9.59 -14.09
CA LEU A 104 -12.87 10.37 -15.13
C LEU A 104 -13.80 11.39 -15.78
N ASP A 105 -15.11 11.10 -15.83
CA ASP A 105 -16.15 11.97 -16.37
C ASP A 105 -17.29 12.17 -15.37
N LEU A 106 -17.16 13.22 -14.56
CA LEU A 106 -18.14 13.53 -13.54
C LEU A 106 -19.54 13.81 -14.10
N ALA A 107 -19.63 14.36 -15.30
CA ALA A 107 -20.92 14.74 -15.90
C ALA A 107 -21.80 13.51 -16.17
N THR A 108 -21.19 12.43 -16.63
CA THR A 108 -21.89 11.17 -16.91
C THR A 108 -21.99 10.27 -15.70
N ASP A 109 -21.01 10.30 -14.81
CA ASP A 109 -20.87 9.32 -13.74
C ASP A 109 -21.59 9.72 -12.43
N ILE A 110 -22.01 10.97 -12.28
CA ILE A 110 -22.67 11.46 -11.04
C ILE A 110 -23.95 10.68 -10.71
N ALA A 111 -24.69 10.26 -11.71
CA ALA A 111 -25.90 9.47 -11.52
C ALA A 111 -25.58 8.09 -10.95
N VAL A 112 -24.50 7.45 -11.45
CA VAL A 112 -23.99 6.17 -10.94
C VAL A 112 -23.47 6.34 -9.52
N ALA A 113 -22.74 7.42 -9.25
CA ALA A 113 -22.22 7.73 -7.92
C ALA A 113 -23.35 7.85 -6.87
N ILE A 114 -24.46 8.50 -7.23
CA ILE A 114 -25.65 8.61 -6.36
C ILE A 114 -26.29 7.23 -6.13
N GLN A 115 -26.35 6.37 -7.14
CA GLN A 115 -26.86 5.01 -6.96
C GLN A 115 -25.97 4.18 -6.03
N LEU A 116 -24.65 4.35 -6.11
CA LEU A 116 -23.68 3.68 -5.24
C LEU A 116 -23.80 4.09 -3.76
N LEU A 117 -24.44 5.22 -3.44
CA LEU A 117 -24.81 5.55 -2.06
C LEU A 117 -25.64 4.45 -1.39
N ARG A 118 -26.45 3.73 -2.17
CA ARG A 118 -27.39 2.70 -1.70
C ARG A 118 -26.81 1.30 -1.71
N VAL A 119 -25.65 1.10 -2.33
CA VAL A 119 -24.99 -0.22 -2.40
C VAL A 119 -24.28 -0.47 -1.08
N GLU A 120 -24.67 -1.50 -0.37
CA GLU A 120 -23.99 -1.91 0.85
C GLU A 120 -22.74 -2.76 0.52
N GLY A 121 -21.76 -2.70 1.41
CA GLY A 121 -20.54 -3.51 1.32
C GLY A 121 -19.38 -2.89 0.55
N GLU A 122 -19.62 -2.06 -0.46
CA GLU A 122 -18.55 -1.40 -1.21
C GLU A 122 -18.40 0.06 -0.77
N ASN A 123 -17.27 0.38 -0.19
CA ASN A 123 -16.96 1.72 0.29
C ASN A 123 -16.03 2.52 -0.63
N GLU A 124 -15.42 1.85 -1.59
CA GLU A 124 -14.50 2.45 -2.54
C GLU A 124 -14.75 1.87 -3.93
N CYS A 125 -14.85 2.75 -4.92
CA CYS A 125 -14.89 2.31 -6.30
C CYS A 125 -14.32 3.37 -7.26
N ALA A 126 -13.94 2.91 -8.45
CA ALA A 126 -13.64 3.79 -9.57
C ALA A 126 -14.60 3.51 -10.71
N ILE A 127 -15.13 4.56 -11.33
CA ILE A 127 -16.00 4.46 -12.51
C ILE A 127 -15.16 4.76 -13.74
N ARG A 128 -15.21 3.86 -14.71
CA ARG A 128 -14.53 4.00 -16.00
C ARG A 128 -15.50 3.62 -17.11
N GLY A 129 -16.04 4.63 -17.76
CA GLY A 129 -17.11 4.45 -18.73
C GLY A 129 -18.35 3.80 -18.10
N GLN A 130 -18.74 2.62 -18.57
CA GLN A 130 -19.90 1.89 -18.04
C GLN A 130 -19.53 0.87 -16.95
N SER A 131 -18.28 0.82 -16.52
CA SER A 131 -17.77 -0.16 -15.55
C SER A 131 -17.44 0.48 -14.21
N ALA A 132 -17.79 -0.20 -13.12
CA ALA A 132 -17.37 0.17 -11.78
C ALA A 132 -16.37 -0.87 -11.25
N PHE A 133 -15.23 -0.40 -10.78
CA PHE A 133 -14.14 -1.19 -10.24
C PHE A 133 -14.06 -1.00 -8.74
N ALA A 134 -14.01 -2.08 -7.99
CA ALA A 134 -13.78 -2.04 -6.55
C ALA A 134 -12.39 -2.61 -6.23
N PRO A 135 -11.61 -1.97 -5.33
CA PRO A 135 -10.28 -2.47 -4.99
C PRO A 135 -10.36 -3.81 -4.27
N ARG A 136 -9.42 -4.71 -4.61
CA ARG A 136 -9.28 -6.01 -3.97
C ARG A 136 -7.83 -6.26 -3.62
N LEU A 137 -7.61 -6.80 -2.42
CA LEU A 137 -6.30 -7.33 -2.06
C LEU A 137 -6.15 -8.70 -2.75
N VAL A 138 -5.16 -8.79 -3.61
CA VAL A 138 -4.83 -10.03 -4.33
C VAL A 138 -3.37 -10.40 -4.08
N GLN A 139 -3.06 -11.69 -4.21
CA GLN A 139 -1.67 -12.11 -4.17
C GLN A 139 -0.94 -11.49 -5.36
N SER A 140 0.21 -10.88 -5.11
CA SER A 140 1.03 -10.28 -6.17
C SER A 140 1.50 -11.35 -7.14
N THR A 141 1.27 -11.10 -8.43
CA THR A 141 1.85 -11.86 -9.54
C THR A 141 3.08 -11.17 -10.11
N ALA A 142 3.65 -10.19 -9.39
CA ALA A 142 4.90 -9.56 -9.80
C ALA A 142 5.94 -10.65 -10.12
N PRO A 143 6.79 -10.45 -11.13
CA PRO A 143 7.79 -11.43 -11.50
C PRO A 143 8.61 -11.76 -10.24
N ALA A 144 8.67 -13.06 -9.91
CA ALA A 144 9.50 -13.55 -8.84
C ALA A 144 10.96 -13.14 -9.13
N LEU A 145 11.71 -12.88 -8.07
CA LEU A 145 13.16 -12.67 -8.23
C LEU A 145 13.73 -13.83 -9.05
N THR A 146 14.54 -13.50 -10.04
CA THR A 146 15.22 -14.52 -10.83
C THR A 146 16.37 -15.10 -10.01
N PHE A 147 16.29 -16.38 -9.71
CA PHE A 147 17.34 -17.09 -9.00
C PHE A 147 18.34 -17.67 -10.00
N PRO A 148 19.65 -17.65 -9.69
CA PRO A 148 20.64 -18.32 -10.49
C PRO A 148 20.43 -19.85 -10.45
N ALA A 149 21.02 -20.55 -11.43
CA ALA A 149 20.94 -22.03 -11.49
C ALA A 149 21.73 -22.71 -10.37
N THR A 150 22.62 -22.01 -9.69
CA THR A 150 23.40 -22.52 -8.57
C THR A 150 22.62 -22.49 -7.27
N THR A 151 22.98 -23.37 -6.34
CA THR A 151 22.41 -23.38 -4.98
C THR A 151 22.99 -22.27 -4.09
N ASP A 152 24.13 -21.71 -4.49
CA ASP A 152 24.87 -20.74 -3.71
C ASP A 152 24.60 -19.33 -4.23
N TRP A 153 23.67 -18.67 -3.61
CA TRP A 153 23.25 -17.31 -3.95
C TRP A 153 23.09 -16.44 -2.70
N ARG A 154 22.98 -15.18 -2.90
CA ARG A 154 22.59 -14.21 -1.87
C ARG A 154 21.71 -13.11 -2.45
N MET A 155 20.83 -12.58 -1.64
CA MET A 155 20.11 -11.36 -1.97
C MET A 155 21.01 -10.14 -1.78
N SER A 156 20.96 -9.22 -2.73
CA SER A 156 21.76 -8.00 -2.75
C SER A 156 20.92 -6.85 -3.29
N VAL A 157 21.44 -5.63 -3.20
CA VAL A 157 20.82 -4.42 -3.71
C VAL A 157 21.70 -3.86 -4.82
N ALA A 158 21.22 -3.85 -6.06
CA ALA A 158 21.96 -3.30 -7.19
C ALA A 158 22.10 -1.78 -7.10
N GLU A 159 21.11 -1.09 -6.56
CA GLU A 159 21.08 0.36 -6.40
C GLU A 159 20.40 0.70 -5.07
N LYS A 160 21.16 1.24 -4.12
CA LYS A 160 20.60 1.67 -2.83
C LYS A 160 19.65 2.84 -3.00
N GLY A 161 18.65 2.89 -2.14
CA GLY A 161 17.56 3.87 -2.20
C GLY A 161 16.32 3.36 -2.93
N ARG A 162 16.37 2.17 -3.54
CA ARG A 162 15.30 1.63 -4.36
C ARG A 162 14.97 0.19 -4.01
N LEU A 163 13.75 -0.06 -3.53
CA LEU A 163 13.28 -1.40 -3.19
C LEU A 163 13.10 -2.33 -4.41
N ASP A 164 12.81 -1.77 -5.58
CA ASP A 164 12.67 -2.50 -6.84
C ASP A 164 14.00 -2.95 -7.45
N LYS A 165 15.13 -2.61 -6.82
CA LYS A 165 16.48 -3.01 -7.22
C LYS A 165 17.09 -4.12 -6.38
N LEU A 166 16.27 -4.91 -5.72
CA LEU A 166 16.69 -6.17 -5.12
C LEU A 166 17.04 -7.16 -6.22
N VAL A 167 18.16 -7.82 -6.08
CA VAL A 167 18.67 -8.84 -7.01
C VAL A 167 19.19 -10.05 -6.25
N VAL A 168 19.14 -11.20 -6.90
CA VAL A 168 19.78 -12.42 -6.41
C VAL A 168 21.06 -12.62 -7.21
N GLN A 169 22.16 -12.78 -6.51
CA GLN A 169 23.49 -12.94 -7.10
C GLN A 169 24.10 -14.26 -6.67
N GLU A 170 24.81 -14.90 -7.59
CA GLU A 170 25.68 -16.02 -7.24
C GLU A 170 26.73 -15.59 -6.23
N ARG A 171 27.11 -16.51 -5.38
CA ARG A 171 28.23 -16.31 -4.47
C ARG A 171 29.10 -17.56 -4.44
N VAL A 172 30.38 -17.38 -4.23
CA VAL A 172 31.31 -18.46 -3.92
C VAL A 172 31.37 -18.58 -2.41
N LEU A 173 31.06 -19.77 -1.90
CA LEU A 173 31.19 -20.06 -0.48
C LEU A 173 32.66 -20.32 -0.15
N PRO A 174 33.24 -19.60 0.83
CA PRO A 174 34.59 -19.95 1.30
C PRO A 174 34.55 -21.28 2.03
N ALA A 175 35.70 -21.95 2.13
CA ALA A 175 35.86 -23.14 2.98
C ALA A 175 35.53 -22.76 4.44
N VAL A 176 34.97 -23.72 5.18
CA VAL A 176 34.70 -23.54 6.60
C VAL A 176 35.98 -23.53 7.39
N GLY A 177 36.27 -22.44 8.08
CA GLY A 177 37.46 -22.28 8.90
C GLY A 177 37.35 -22.91 10.28
N PRO A 178 38.46 -22.97 11.03
CA PRO A 178 38.44 -23.42 12.43
C PRO A 178 37.48 -22.62 13.28
N GLY A 179 36.68 -23.29 14.13
CA GLY A 179 35.67 -22.67 15.00
C GLY A 179 34.42 -22.17 14.30
N GLN A 180 34.27 -22.47 13.00
CA GLN A 180 33.10 -22.03 12.21
C GLN A 180 32.21 -23.22 11.82
N VAL A 181 30.97 -22.92 11.53
CA VAL A 181 30.02 -23.87 10.93
C VAL A 181 29.38 -23.25 9.70
N ARG A 182 29.03 -24.07 8.73
CA ARG A 182 28.17 -23.71 7.62
C ARG A 182 26.74 -24.13 7.95
N ILE A 183 25.78 -23.24 7.74
CA ILE A 183 24.38 -23.49 7.98
C ILE A 183 23.62 -23.40 6.64
N ASP A 184 22.92 -24.47 6.31
CA ASP A 184 21.92 -24.47 5.26
C ASP A 184 20.67 -23.80 5.78
N ILE A 185 20.46 -22.53 5.39
CA ILE A 185 19.39 -21.67 5.90
C ILE A 185 18.06 -22.12 5.31
N LYS A 186 17.11 -22.41 6.17
CA LYS A 186 15.74 -22.78 5.80
C LYS A 186 14.74 -21.64 5.98
N VAL A 187 15.00 -20.76 6.92
CA VAL A 187 14.15 -19.59 7.23
C VAL A 187 15.05 -18.43 7.66
N SER A 188 14.75 -17.25 7.19
CA SER A 188 15.38 -16.01 7.61
C SER A 188 14.32 -14.99 8.01
N GLY A 189 14.54 -14.26 9.11
CA GLY A 189 13.66 -13.19 9.57
C GLY A 189 13.92 -11.88 8.80
N LEU A 190 12.85 -11.23 8.34
CA LEU A 190 12.91 -9.88 7.80
C LEU A 190 12.88 -8.86 8.95
N ASN A 191 13.88 -7.98 8.99
CA ASN A 191 14.00 -6.94 9.99
C ASN A 191 13.85 -5.56 9.34
N PHE A 192 13.30 -4.59 10.08
CA PHE A 192 13.21 -3.20 9.61
C PHE A 192 14.58 -2.63 9.20
N ARG A 193 15.63 -3.08 9.84
CA ARG A 193 17.01 -2.73 9.48
C ARG A 193 17.37 -3.14 8.04
N ASP A 194 16.81 -4.22 7.52
CA ASP A 194 17.04 -4.65 6.13
C ASP A 194 16.42 -3.63 5.18
N VAL A 195 15.22 -3.12 5.49
CA VAL A 195 14.57 -2.05 4.72
C VAL A 195 15.43 -0.79 4.73
N LEU A 196 15.91 -0.36 5.89
CA LEU A 196 16.80 0.80 6.01
C LEU A 196 18.11 0.60 5.25
N ASN A 197 18.62 -0.62 5.20
CA ASN A 197 19.80 -0.97 4.45
C ASN A 197 19.56 -0.85 2.92
N VAL A 198 18.46 -1.39 2.42
CA VAL A 198 18.07 -1.24 1.01
C VAL A 198 17.90 0.22 0.64
N LEU A 199 17.30 1.02 1.51
CA LEU A 199 17.12 2.47 1.32
C LEU A 199 18.43 3.28 1.47
N GLY A 200 19.55 2.62 1.82
CA GLY A 200 20.84 3.31 1.97
C GLY A 200 21.01 4.12 3.25
N MET A 201 20.09 3.96 4.20
CA MET A 201 20.11 4.68 5.49
C MET A 201 21.04 4.05 6.53
N VAL A 202 21.48 2.81 6.29
CA VAL A 202 22.40 2.09 7.14
C VAL A 202 23.58 1.59 6.31
N PRO A 203 24.84 1.86 6.69
CA PRO A 203 26.02 1.40 5.97
C PRO A 203 26.31 -0.09 6.25
N ASN A 204 25.51 -0.98 5.70
CA ASN A 204 25.70 -2.42 5.83
C ASN A 204 25.61 -3.07 4.44
N PRO A 205 26.59 -3.89 4.02
CA PRO A 205 26.53 -4.59 2.75
C PRO A 205 25.65 -5.87 2.77
N TRP A 206 25.20 -6.30 3.96
CA TRP A 206 24.53 -7.58 4.13
C TRP A 206 23.03 -7.39 4.36
N LEU A 207 22.20 -8.22 3.71
CA LEU A 207 20.77 -8.37 3.99
C LEU A 207 20.52 -9.64 4.79
N GLY A 208 19.61 -9.53 5.77
CA GLY A 208 19.29 -10.61 6.70
C GLY A 208 20.24 -10.67 7.89
N LEU A 209 19.65 -10.84 9.08
CA LEU A 209 20.34 -10.87 10.36
C LEU A 209 19.96 -12.06 11.23
N GLU A 210 18.88 -12.73 10.91
CA GLU A 210 18.32 -13.83 11.68
C GLU A 210 18.14 -15.05 10.79
N LEU A 211 18.39 -16.21 11.32
CA LEU A 211 18.25 -17.46 10.58
C LEU A 211 17.74 -18.61 11.46
N ALA A 212 17.11 -19.55 10.81
CA ALA A 212 16.98 -20.92 11.29
C ALA A 212 17.36 -21.86 10.13
N GLY A 213 18.05 -22.94 10.45
CA GLY A 213 18.57 -23.85 9.44
C GLY A 213 19.15 -25.13 10.02
N VAL A 214 19.94 -25.80 9.19
CA VAL A 214 20.61 -27.07 9.53
C VAL A 214 22.10 -26.90 9.32
N VAL A 215 22.88 -27.37 10.25
CA VAL A 215 24.34 -27.39 10.12
C VAL A 215 24.74 -28.33 8.98
N ALA A 216 25.35 -27.77 7.95
CA ALA A 216 25.79 -28.50 6.75
C ALA A 216 27.24 -28.89 6.80
N GLU A 217 28.12 -28.16 7.49
CA GLU A 217 29.55 -28.44 7.61
C GLU A 217 30.07 -27.85 8.91
N VAL A 218 31.02 -28.56 9.54
CA VAL A 218 31.62 -28.16 10.82
C VAL A 218 33.13 -28.04 10.66
N GLY A 219 33.68 -26.91 11.05
CA GLY A 219 35.11 -26.64 11.03
C GLY A 219 35.85 -27.23 12.23
N GLU A 220 37.17 -27.26 12.12
CA GLU A 220 38.03 -27.77 13.15
C GLU A 220 37.79 -27.05 14.52
N GLY A 221 37.83 -27.86 15.60
CA GLY A 221 37.65 -27.34 16.97
C GLY A 221 36.23 -27.06 17.43
N VAL A 222 35.23 -27.21 16.56
CA VAL A 222 33.80 -27.09 16.95
C VAL A 222 33.35 -28.43 17.55
N THR A 223 32.98 -28.44 18.81
CA THR A 223 32.54 -29.63 19.54
C THR A 223 31.05 -29.57 19.99
N ALA A 224 30.48 -28.37 20.01
CA ALA A 224 29.14 -28.15 20.48
C ALA A 224 28.04 -28.39 19.42
N LEU A 225 28.41 -28.46 18.15
CA LEU A 225 27.52 -28.66 17.02
C LEU A 225 28.08 -29.74 16.09
N LYS A 226 27.19 -30.44 15.40
CA LYS A 226 27.53 -31.44 14.38
C LYS A 226 26.64 -31.27 13.15
N GLU A 227 27.06 -31.82 12.03
CA GLU A 227 26.26 -31.89 10.82
C GLU A 227 24.85 -32.48 11.09
N GLY A 228 23.83 -31.90 10.53
CA GLY A 228 22.44 -32.28 10.72
C GLY A 228 21.74 -31.61 11.93
N ASP A 229 22.45 -30.91 12.80
CA ASP A 229 21.83 -30.21 13.92
C ASP A 229 20.98 -29.07 13.41
N ARG A 230 19.78 -28.94 14.00
CA ARG A 230 18.87 -27.80 13.74
C ARG A 230 19.24 -26.65 14.66
N VAL A 231 19.49 -25.50 14.05
CA VAL A 231 19.97 -24.32 14.77
C VAL A 231 19.16 -23.09 14.39
N PHE A 232 19.14 -22.11 15.29
CA PHE A 232 18.68 -20.76 14.99
C PHE A 232 19.59 -19.75 15.68
N GLY A 233 19.63 -18.53 15.16
CA GLY A 233 20.47 -17.50 15.75
C GLY A 233 20.60 -16.27 14.88
N LEU A 234 21.61 -15.47 15.21
CA LEU A 234 21.96 -14.25 14.50
C LEU A 234 23.14 -14.52 13.56
N GLY A 235 23.06 -13.99 12.37
CA GLY A 235 24.09 -14.06 11.35
C GLY A 235 24.08 -12.84 10.45
N LYS A 236 25.11 -12.68 9.62
CA LYS A 236 25.18 -11.62 8.62
C LYS A 236 24.93 -12.21 7.25
N GLY A 237 24.03 -11.56 6.47
CA GLY A 237 23.76 -12.00 5.09
C GLY A 237 22.92 -13.27 5.03
N THR A 238 21.91 -13.38 5.88
CA THR A 238 21.07 -14.57 6.03
C THR A 238 20.00 -14.71 4.95
N PHE A 239 19.84 -13.73 4.06
CA PHE A 239 19.08 -13.88 2.82
C PHE A 239 19.95 -14.51 1.74
N ALA A 240 20.24 -15.80 1.91
CA ALA A 240 21.19 -16.56 1.12
C ALA A 240 20.80 -18.05 1.05
#